data_6fbea269c1f019d72543e65420df058f
#
_entry.id   6fbea269c1f019d72543e65420df058f
#
_cell.length_a   1.000
_cell.length_b   1.000
_cell.length_c   1.000
_cell.angle_alpha   90.00
_cell.angle_beta   90.00
_cell.angle_gamma   90.00
#
_symmetry.space_group_name_H-M   'P 1'
#
loop_
_entity.id
_entity.type
_entity.pdbx_description
1 polymer ?
#
loop_
_entity_poly.entity_id
_entity_poly.type
_entity_poly.pdbx_seq_one_letter_code
_entity_poly.pdbx_strand_id
1 'polypeptide(L)'
;MSDLFTEKAKDWDMNEMVLQLSNATSSAILENINFKGDMQVMDFGAGTGLITAQVASHVHSITAVDISESMLNELTQKVNLKDKVKAVCQDITKQPLGKKFDVIMSAMAMHHVEDTNLLVQRFSEHLNSGAQVALADLDAEDGDFHPAEIEGVYHDGFDRDSLQAILEKNNFKNIKFVTAHTVNKEVKNYPVFLVTATKK
;
A
#
# COMPACT_ATOMS: atom_id res chain seq x y z
N MET A 1 -11.05 12.99 13.65
CA MET A 1 -9.59 13.04 13.74
C MET A 1 -9.12 14.05 12.71
N SER A 2 -8.11 14.85 13.03
CA SER A 2 -7.48 15.72 12.03
C SER A 2 -6.80 14.84 10.97
N ASP A 3 -6.90 15.22 9.69
CA ASP A 3 -6.18 14.56 8.61
C ASP A 3 -4.69 14.94 8.72
N LEU A 4 -3.85 13.98 9.10
CA LEU A 4 -2.41 14.16 9.36
C LEU A 4 -1.60 14.54 8.11
N PHE A 5 -2.17 14.36 6.92
CA PHE A 5 -1.50 14.59 5.64
C PHE A 5 -1.93 15.88 4.94
N THR A 6 -2.84 16.68 5.54
CA THR A 6 -3.40 17.88 4.91
C THR A 6 -2.33 18.85 4.40
N GLU A 7 -1.31 19.12 5.21
CA GLU A 7 -0.23 20.06 4.84
C GLU A 7 0.72 19.48 3.77
N LYS A 8 0.82 18.15 3.70
CA LYS A 8 1.77 17.46 2.81
C LYS A 8 1.16 17.11 1.45
N ALA A 9 -0.15 16.99 1.36
CA ALA A 9 -0.84 16.43 0.19
C ALA A 9 -0.50 17.16 -1.12
N LYS A 10 -0.49 18.52 -1.10
CA LYS A 10 -0.27 19.34 -2.30
C LYS A 10 1.13 19.20 -2.90
N ASP A 11 2.14 19.00 -2.04
CA ASP A 11 3.55 18.94 -2.45
C ASP A 11 4.07 17.50 -2.46
N TRP A 12 3.20 16.52 -2.17
CA TRP A 12 3.58 15.11 -2.04
C TRP A 12 4.24 14.57 -3.30
N ASP A 13 3.65 14.84 -4.44
CA ASP A 13 4.13 14.39 -5.75
C ASP A 13 5.36 15.20 -6.26
N MET A 14 5.81 16.22 -5.53
CA MET A 14 7.05 16.95 -5.84
C MET A 14 8.26 16.45 -5.04
N ASN A 15 8.05 15.56 -4.09
CA ASN A 15 9.13 15.00 -3.27
C ASN A 15 9.87 13.90 -4.05
N GLU A 16 11.14 14.14 -4.38
CA GLU A 16 11.96 13.22 -5.16
C GLU A 16 12.08 11.83 -4.53
N MET A 17 12.26 11.75 -3.20
CA MET A 17 12.35 10.47 -2.49
C MET A 17 11.04 9.69 -2.60
N VAL A 18 9.90 10.35 -2.45
CA VAL A 18 8.57 9.74 -2.62
C VAL A 18 8.39 9.24 -4.05
N LEU A 19 8.77 10.02 -5.05
CA LEU A 19 8.67 9.62 -6.46
C LEU A 19 9.56 8.42 -6.79
N GLN A 20 10.82 8.45 -6.35
CA GLN A 20 11.75 7.34 -6.57
C GLN A 20 11.25 6.06 -5.93
N LEU A 21 10.82 6.12 -4.67
CA LEU A 21 10.27 4.99 -3.93
C LEU A 21 8.99 4.45 -4.60
N SER A 22 8.06 5.33 -4.97
CA SER A 22 6.81 4.93 -5.63
C SER A 22 7.06 4.29 -7.00
N ASN A 23 7.99 4.81 -7.79
CA ASN A 23 8.36 4.24 -9.08
C ASN A 23 9.00 2.85 -8.92
N ALA A 24 9.95 2.70 -8.01
CA ALA A 24 10.61 1.41 -7.76
C ALA A 24 9.61 0.37 -7.23
N THR A 25 8.75 0.75 -6.28
CA THR A 25 7.72 -0.12 -5.73
C THR A 25 6.69 -0.53 -6.78
N SER A 26 6.23 0.42 -7.61
CA SER A 26 5.31 0.11 -8.72
C SER A 26 5.92 -0.87 -9.71
N SER A 27 7.20 -0.68 -10.07
CA SER A 27 7.92 -1.61 -10.95
C SER A 27 7.98 -3.00 -10.34
N ALA A 28 8.36 -3.11 -9.06
CA ALA A 28 8.38 -4.39 -8.37
C ALA A 28 6.99 -5.06 -8.30
N ILE A 29 5.92 -4.29 -8.07
CA ILE A 29 4.53 -4.80 -8.10
C ILE A 29 4.20 -5.35 -9.50
N LEU A 30 4.47 -4.58 -10.57
CA LEU A 30 4.18 -4.98 -11.95
C LEU A 30 4.99 -6.22 -12.40
N GLU A 31 6.20 -6.40 -11.89
CA GLU A 31 7.04 -7.57 -12.16
C GLU A 31 6.59 -8.84 -11.42
N ASN A 32 5.98 -8.71 -10.24
CA ASN A 32 5.62 -9.84 -9.39
C ASN A 32 4.13 -10.19 -9.38
N ILE A 33 3.25 -9.33 -9.90
CA ILE A 33 1.81 -9.58 -10.09
C ILE A 33 1.49 -9.59 -11.59
N ASN A 34 0.87 -10.68 -12.03
CA ASN A 34 0.39 -10.77 -13.42
C ASN A 34 -0.99 -10.13 -13.55
N PHE A 35 -1.02 -8.80 -13.67
CA PHE A 35 -2.26 -8.05 -13.86
C PHE A 35 -2.94 -8.41 -15.19
N LYS A 36 -4.27 -8.37 -15.20
CA LYS A 36 -5.10 -8.58 -16.40
C LYS A 36 -6.14 -7.48 -16.52
N GLY A 37 -6.51 -7.15 -17.75
CA GLY A 37 -7.43 -6.05 -18.07
C GLY A 37 -8.86 -6.20 -17.51
N ASP A 38 -9.23 -7.37 -16.99
CA ASP A 38 -10.52 -7.64 -16.33
C ASP A 38 -10.48 -7.56 -14.80
N MET A 39 -9.31 -7.42 -14.20
CA MET A 39 -9.14 -7.42 -12.74
C MET A 39 -9.64 -6.14 -12.08
N GLN A 40 -10.24 -6.32 -10.91
CA GLN A 40 -10.59 -5.26 -9.98
C GLN A 40 -9.57 -5.23 -8.83
N VAL A 41 -8.94 -4.09 -8.63
CA VAL A 41 -7.85 -3.91 -7.66
C VAL A 41 -8.26 -2.97 -6.54
N MET A 42 -7.81 -3.23 -5.31
CA MET A 42 -7.81 -2.26 -4.23
C MET A 42 -6.39 -1.74 -4.04
N ASP A 43 -6.23 -0.43 -3.98
CA ASP A 43 -5.01 0.25 -3.52
C ASP A 43 -5.27 0.76 -2.10
N PHE A 44 -4.65 0.14 -1.11
CA PHE A 44 -4.79 0.49 0.31
C PHE A 44 -3.70 1.47 0.74
N GLY A 45 -4.11 2.59 1.32
CA GLY A 45 -3.21 3.72 1.60
C GLY A 45 -2.78 4.39 0.30
N ALA A 46 -3.74 4.62 -0.61
CA ALA A 46 -3.46 5.06 -1.97
C ALA A 46 -2.80 6.45 -2.04
N GLY A 47 -2.95 7.27 -1.01
CA GLY A 47 -2.43 8.62 -0.96
C GLY A 47 -2.86 9.45 -2.17
N THR A 48 -1.93 10.14 -2.80
CA THR A 48 -2.14 10.91 -4.02
C THR A 48 -2.27 10.03 -5.29
N GLY A 49 -2.14 8.69 -5.15
CA GLY A 49 -2.31 7.74 -6.25
C GLY A 49 -1.10 7.55 -7.15
N LEU A 50 0.11 7.68 -6.63
CA LEU A 50 1.34 7.45 -7.41
C LEU A 50 1.45 5.99 -7.88
N ILE A 51 1.17 5.02 -7.00
CA ILE A 51 1.13 3.60 -7.35
C ILE A 51 -0.09 3.30 -8.23
N THR A 52 -1.27 3.81 -7.83
CA THR A 52 -2.51 3.70 -8.61
C THR A 52 -2.29 4.08 -10.08
N ALA A 53 -1.60 5.20 -10.35
CA ALA A 53 -1.38 5.71 -11.70
C ALA A 53 -0.57 4.75 -12.59
N GLN A 54 0.40 4.05 -12.01
CA GLN A 54 1.25 3.09 -12.74
C GLN A 54 0.50 1.80 -13.07
N VAL A 55 -0.42 1.37 -12.19
CA VAL A 55 -1.15 0.11 -12.36
C VAL A 55 -2.45 0.27 -13.17
N ALA A 56 -3.04 1.47 -13.20
CA ALA A 56 -4.38 1.71 -13.76
C ALA A 56 -4.54 1.24 -15.22
N SER A 57 -3.51 1.34 -16.07
CA SER A 57 -3.58 0.91 -17.46
C SER A 57 -3.65 -0.61 -17.64
N HIS A 58 -3.25 -1.38 -16.64
CA HIS A 58 -3.12 -2.84 -16.68
C HIS A 58 -4.37 -3.58 -16.18
N VAL A 59 -5.36 -2.87 -15.62
CA VAL A 59 -6.51 -3.47 -14.93
C VAL A 59 -7.84 -2.87 -15.39
N HIS A 60 -8.94 -3.52 -15.00
CA HIS A 60 -10.28 -3.00 -15.28
C HIS A 60 -10.58 -1.74 -14.47
N SER A 61 -10.40 -1.82 -13.15
CA SER A 61 -10.67 -0.71 -12.24
C SER A 61 -9.87 -0.82 -10.95
N ILE A 62 -9.63 0.34 -10.32
CA ILE A 62 -8.97 0.42 -9.01
C ILE A 62 -9.92 1.13 -8.03
N THR A 63 -10.07 0.57 -6.84
CA THR A 63 -10.65 1.25 -5.68
C THR A 63 -9.50 1.74 -4.82
N ALA A 64 -9.24 3.05 -4.87
CA ALA A 64 -8.20 3.70 -4.09
C ALA A 64 -8.77 4.07 -2.71
N VAL A 65 -8.25 3.43 -1.68
CA VAL A 65 -8.72 3.56 -0.30
C VAL A 65 -7.67 4.28 0.53
N ASP A 66 -8.07 5.33 1.22
CA ASP A 66 -7.23 6.06 2.16
C ASP A 66 -8.09 6.64 3.28
N ILE A 67 -7.48 7.00 4.41
CA ILE A 67 -8.14 7.72 5.50
C ILE A 67 -7.96 9.23 5.37
N SER A 68 -7.04 9.69 4.52
CA SER A 68 -6.76 11.09 4.25
C SER A 68 -7.61 11.61 3.08
N GLU A 69 -8.58 12.45 3.38
CA GLU A 69 -9.41 13.09 2.36
C GLU A 69 -8.58 14.05 1.49
N SER A 70 -7.59 14.73 2.08
CA SER A 70 -6.70 15.64 1.36
C SER A 70 -5.87 14.93 0.31
N MET A 71 -5.32 13.75 0.64
CA MET A 71 -4.58 12.90 -0.31
C MET A 71 -5.47 12.42 -1.45
N LEU A 72 -6.66 11.91 -1.14
CA LEU A 72 -7.61 11.44 -2.15
C LEU A 72 -8.11 12.58 -3.06
N ASN A 73 -8.20 13.80 -2.56
CA ASN A 73 -8.54 14.96 -3.37
C ASN A 73 -7.48 15.21 -4.45
N GLU A 74 -6.18 15.11 -4.14
CA GLU A 74 -5.12 15.20 -5.15
C GLU A 74 -5.19 14.04 -6.16
N LEU A 75 -5.47 12.82 -5.70
CA LEU A 75 -5.67 11.67 -6.59
C LEU A 75 -6.81 11.93 -7.59
N THR A 76 -7.95 12.44 -7.13
CA THR A 76 -9.13 12.63 -7.98
C THR A 76 -8.97 13.74 -9.02
N GLN A 77 -8.00 14.65 -8.85
CA GLN A 77 -7.65 15.67 -9.84
C GLN A 77 -6.89 15.10 -11.04
N LYS A 78 -6.31 13.90 -10.92
CA LYS A 78 -5.56 13.25 -11.99
C LYS A 78 -6.47 12.77 -13.11
N VAL A 79 -6.56 13.54 -14.20
CA VAL A 79 -7.51 13.34 -15.32
C VAL A 79 -7.40 11.94 -15.93
N ASN A 80 -6.18 11.40 -16.02
CA ASN A 80 -5.92 10.08 -16.59
C ASN A 80 -6.42 8.91 -15.74
N LEU A 81 -6.90 9.16 -14.51
CA LEU A 81 -7.40 8.14 -13.60
C LEU A 81 -8.93 8.09 -13.50
N LYS A 82 -9.64 9.13 -13.96
CA LYS A 82 -11.08 9.36 -13.72
C LYS A 82 -11.97 8.19 -14.11
N ASP A 83 -11.68 7.52 -15.22
CA ASP A 83 -12.54 6.45 -15.75
C ASP A 83 -12.27 5.09 -15.10
N LYS A 84 -11.15 4.93 -14.43
CA LYS A 84 -10.69 3.64 -13.88
C LYS A 84 -10.56 3.61 -12.36
N VAL A 85 -10.50 4.77 -11.72
CA VAL A 85 -10.20 4.86 -10.29
C VAL A 85 -11.36 5.46 -9.52
N LYS A 86 -11.80 4.74 -8.49
CA LYS A 86 -12.77 5.23 -7.51
C LYS A 86 -12.06 5.48 -6.18
N ALA A 87 -12.01 6.72 -5.74
CA ALA A 87 -11.52 7.08 -4.42
C ALA A 87 -12.56 6.78 -3.32
N VAL A 88 -12.11 6.24 -2.20
CA VAL A 88 -12.93 5.92 -1.03
C VAL A 88 -12.17 6.33 0.23
N CYS A 89 -12.65 7.36 0.92
CA CYS A 89 -12.12 7.80 2.22
C CYS A 89 -12.71 6.93 3.32
N GLN A 90 -11.97 5.88 3.74
CA GLN A 90 -12.48 4.91 4.71
C GLN A 90 -11.36 4.14 5.41
N ASP A 91 -11.52 3.94 6.72
CA ASP A 91 -10.73 3.00 7.51
C ASP A 91 -11.35 1.60 7.42
N ILE A 92 -10.75 0.72 6.62
CA ILE A 92 -11.27 -0.65 6.41
C ILE A 92 -11.11 -1.54 7.65
N THR A 93 -10.28 -1.17 8.61
CA THR A 93 -10.15 -1.91 9.87
C THR A 93 -11.41 -1.76 10.71
N LYS A 94 -12.03 -0.58 10.67
CA LYS A 94 -13.28 -0.26 11.37
C LYS A 94 -14.52 -0.63 10.56
N GLN A 95 -14.51 -0.34 9.27
CA GLN A 95 -15.64 -0.56 8.38
C GLN A 95 -15.18 -1.20 7.06
N PRO A 96 -15.41 -2.51 6.84
CA PRO A 96 -15.12 -3.17 5.57
C PRO A 96 -15.91 -2.58 4.40
N LEU A 97 -15.35 -2.68 3.17
CA LEU A 97 -15.99 -2.14 1.95
C LEU A 97 -17.19 -2.97 1.44
N GLY A 98 -17.37 -4.18 1.94
CA GLY A 98 -18.41 -5.10 1.43
C GLY A 98 -18.20 -5.54 -0.03
N LYS A 99 -16.99 -5.41 -0.57
CA LYS A 99 -16.60 -5.73 -1.94
C LYS A 99 -15.36 -6.63 -1.92
N LYS A 100 -15.22 -7.48 -2.95
CA LYS A 100 -14.04 -8.33 -3.14
C LYS A 100 -13.25 -7.90 -4.36
N PHE A 101 -11.95 -8.21 -4.32
CA PHE A 101 -10.97 -7.81 -5.33
C PHE A 101 -10.14 -9.01 -5.80
N ASP A 102 -9.51 -8.85 -6.95
CA ASP A 102 -8.59 -9.83 -7.52
C ASP A 102 -7.16 -9.60 -7.04
N VAL A 103 -6.83 -8.34 -6.74
CA VAL A 103 -5.56 -7.95 -6.13
C VAL A 103 -5.80 -6.84 -5.11
N ILE A 104 -5.10 -6.91 -3.98
CA ILE A 104 -4.91 -5.78 -3.07
C ILE A 104 -3.44 -5.41 -3.13
N MET A 105 -3.16 -4.16 -3.42
CA MET A 105 -1.83 -3.57 -3.33
C MET A 105 -1.77 -2.51 -2.23
N SER A 106 -0.60 -2.34 -1.64
CA SER A 106 -0.31 -1.28 -0.66
C SER A 106 1.17 -0.93 -0.71
N ALA A 107 1.50 0.33 -0.53
CA ALA A 107 2.88 0.77 -0.44
C ALA A 107 3.05 1.85 0.63
N MET A 108 3.95 1.61 1.59
CA MET A 108 4.29 2.56 2.66
C MET A 108 3.09 3.05 3.47
N ALA A 109 2.14 2.16 3.75
CA ALA A 109 0.91 2.50 4.46
C ALA A 109 0.60 1.57 5.64
N MET A 110 1.12 0.35 5.64
CA MET A 110 0.80 -0.61 6.71
C MET A 110 1.36 -0.18 8.07
N HIS A 111 2.53 0.50 8.09
CA HIS A 111 3.15 0.99 9.32
C HIS A 111 2.32 2.08 10.04
N HIS A 112 1.32 2.65 9.35
CA HIS A 112 0.33 3.56 9.93
C HIS A 112 -0.90 2.86 10.55
N VAL A 113 -0.94 1.53 10.55
CA VAL A 113 -2.06 0.76 11.11
C VAL A 113 -1.59 0.01 12.36
N GLU A 114 -2.17 0.33 13.51
CA GLU A 114 -1.77 -0.20 14.82
C GLU A 114 -1.85 -1.74 14.89
N ASP A 115 -2.96 -2.33 14.45
CA ASP A 115 -3.15 -3.80 14.43
C ASP A 115 -2.92 -4.38 13.02
N THR A 116 -1.69 -4.76 12.74
CA THR A 116 -1.30 -5.40 11.47
C THR A 116 -2.03 -6.72 11.24
N ASN A 117 -2.31 -7.51 12.28
CA ASN A 117 -3.02 -8.77 12.11
C ASN A 117 -4.48 -8.53 11.69
N LEU A 118 -5.16 -7.55 12.29
CA LEU A 118 -6.51 -7.14 11.89
C LEU A 118 -6.51 -6.60 10.44
N LEU A 119 -5.51 -5.80 10.06
CA LEU A 119 -5.39 -5.30 8.69
C LEU A 119 -5.27 -6.44 7.67
N VAL A 120 -4.38 -7.41 7.92
CA VAL A 120 -4.19 -8.57 7.05
C VAL A 120 -5.43 -9.46 7.01
N GLN A 121 -6.16 -9.59 8.13
CA GLN A 121 -7.48 -10.22 8.16
C GLN A 121 -8.47 -9.49 7.24
N ARG A 122 -8.53 -8.16 7.28
CA ARG A 122 -9.37 -7.35 6.37
C ARG A 122 -8.98 -7.55 4.92
N PHE A 123 -7.69 -7.59 4.59
CA PHE A 123 -7.26 -7.92 3.23
C PHE A 123 -7.78 -9.29 2.80
N SER A 124 -7.64 -10.30 3.66
CA SER A 124 -8.15 -11.64 3.41
C SER A 124 -9.67 -11.67 3.16
N GLU A 125 -10.45 -10.89 3.92
CA GLU A 125 -11.90 -10.77 3.76
C GLU A 125 -12.31 -10.06 2.45
N HIS A 126 -11.49 -9.13 1.96
CA HIS A 126 -11.72 -8.39 0.72
C HIS A 126 -11.17 -9.09 -0.54
N LEU A 127 -10.67 -10.31 -0.44
CA LEU A 127 -10.15 -11.06 -1.57
C LEU A 127 -11.01 -12.27 -1.92
N ASN A 128 -11.12 -12.58 -3.22
CA ASN A 128 -11.60 -13.86 -3.69
C ASN A 128 -10.56 -14.96 -3.39
N SER A 129 -10.97 -16.25 -3.37
CA SER A 129 -10.01 -17.36 -3.32
C SER A 129 -9.13 -17.33 -4.58
N GLY A 130 -7.83 -17.53 -4.40
CA GLY A 130 -6.85 -17.42 -5.49
C GLY A 130 -6.39 -16.00 -5.84
N ALA A 131 -7.05 -14.97 -5.31
CA ALA A 131 -6.63 -13.58 -5.46
C ALA A 131 -5.33 -13.29 -4.71
N GLN A 132 -4.67 -12.19 -5.01
CA GLN A 132 -3.32 -11.91 -4.53
C GLN A 132 -3.24 -10.62 -3.71
N VAL A 133 -2.21 -10.55 -2.86
CA VAL A 133 -1.74 -9.30 -2.27
C VAL A 133 -0.35 -8.95 -2.80
N ALA A 134 -0.06 -7.65 -2.88
CA ALA A 134 1.25 -7.07 -3.15
C ALA A 134 1.48 -5.92 -2.17
N LEU A 135 2.17 -6.19 -1.07
CA LEU A 135 2.32 -5.26 0.05
C LEU A 135 3.78 -4.86 0.18
N ALA A 136 4.06 -3.57 0.06
CA ALA A 136 5.40 -3.01 0.21
C ALA A 136 5.46 -2.09 1.44
N ASP A 137 6.48 -2.29 2.25
CA ASP A 137 6.75 -1.44 3.40
C ASP A 137 8.22 -1.56 3.83
N LEU A 138 8.63 -0.82 4.84
CA LEU A 138 9.97 -0.86 5.40
C LEU A 138 10.27 -2.23 6.03
N ASP A 139 11.47 -2.76 5.78
CA ASP A 139 12.04 -3.77 6.67
C ASP A 139 12.21 -3.18 8.07
N ALA A 140 12.19 -4.03 9.12
CA ALA A 140 12.36 -3.59 10.50
C ALA A 140 13.63 -2.73 10.65
N GLU A 141 13.50 -1.60 11.34
CA GLU A 141 14.56 -0.62 11.54
C GLU A 141 14.51 -0.08 12.98
N ASP A 142 15.39 0.85 13.35
CA ASP A 142 15.59 1.24 14.76
C ASP A 142 14.74 2.47 15.19
N GLY A 143 13.69 2.84 14.42
CA GLY A 143 12.81 3.98 14.71
C GLY A 143 13.39 5.33 14.23
N ASP A 144 14.31 5.31 13.27
CA ASP A 144 14.98 6.51 12.76
C ASP A 144 14.65 6.83 11.29
N PHE A 145 13.77 6.07 10.67
CA PHE A 145 13.28 6.39 9.32
C PHE A 145 12.35 7.61 9.32
N HIS A 146 11.42 7.68 10.24
CA HIS A 146 10.55 8.84 10.41
C HIS A 146 11.10 9.77 11.49
N PRO A 147 10.96 11.12 11.34
CA PRO A 147 11.20 12.02 12.45
C PRO A 147 10.34 11.65 13.67
N ALA A 148 10.93 11.74 14.87
CA ALA A 148 10.27 11.32 16.11
C ALA A 148 8.96 12.07 16.43
N GLU A 149 8.76 13.24 15.82
CA GLU A 149 7.58 14.09 16.02
C GLU A 149 6.40 13.70 15.10
N ILE A 150 6.59 12.73 14.19
CA ILE A 150 5.51 12.33 13.27
C ILE A 150 4.53 11.43 14.00
N GLU A 151 3.29 11.90 14.10
CA GLU A 151 2.18 11.14 14.64
C GLU A 151 1.66 10.09 13.63
N GLY A 152 1.07 9.01 14.13
CA GLY A 152 0.39 7.99 13.33
C GLY A 152 1.32 6.95 12.71
N VAL A 153 2.58 6.87 13.12
CA VAL A 153 3.49 5.76 12.85
C VAL A 153 3.43 4.81 14.06
N TYR A 154 3.03 3.56 13.84
CA TYR A 154 2.88 2.55 14.88
C TYR A 154 3.96 1.46 14.81
N HIS A 155 4.64 1.33 13.66
CA HIS A 155 5.65 0.29 13.43
C HIS A 155 6.89 0.89 12.76
N ASP A 156 8.05 0.58 13.33
CA ASP A 156 9.37 0.90 12.76
C ASP A 156 9.77 -0.17 11.73
N GLY A 157 8.95 -0.29 10.67
CA GLY A 157 9.06 -1.35 9.68
C GLY A 157 8.57 -2.72 10.17
N PHE A 158 8.78 -3.76 9.37
CA PHE A 158 8.29 -5.11 9.62
C PHE A 158 9.39 -6.14 9.49
N ASP A 159 9.48 -7.02 10.49
CA ASP A 159 10.25 -8.25 10.38
C ASP A 159 9.55 -9.21 9.41
N ARG A 160 10.28 -9.70 8.41
CA ARG A 160 9.70 -10.50 7.31
C ARG A 160 9.13 -11.82 7.80
N ASP A 161 9.77 -12.49 8.77
CA ASP A 161 9.31 -13.79 9.30
C ASP A 161 8.01 -13.58 10.11
N SER A 162 7.96 -12.54 10.91
CA SER A 162 6.76 -12.15 11.67
C SER A 162 5.59 -11.79 10.76
N LEU A 163 5.83 -11.02 9.71
CA LEU A 163 4.79 -10.67 8.73
C LEU A 163 4.33 -11.90 7.93
N GLN A 164 5.25 -12.81 7.58
CA GLN A 164 4.91 -14.09 6.96
C GLN A 164 3.96 -14.90 7.84
N ALA A 165 4.26 -15.03 9.13
CA ALA A 165 3.41 -15.76 10.07
C ALA A 165 2.00 -15.14 10.18
N ILE A 166 1.89 -13.80 10.16
CA ILE A 166 0.60 -13.10 10.14
C ILE A 166 -0.17 -13.41 8.85
N LEU A 167 0.49 -13.39 7.69
CA LEU A 167 -0.12 -13.73 6.41
C LEU A 167 -0.62 -15.19 6.39
N GLU A 168 0.20 -16.14 6.84
CA GLU A 168 -0.17 -17.57 6.91
C GLU A 168 -1.41 -17.81 7.81
N LYS A 169 -1.43 -17.17 8.98
CA LYS A 169 -2.55 -17.19 9.94
C LYS A 169 -3.85 -16.66 9.32
N ASN A 170 -3.77 -15.67 8.43
CA ASN A 170 -4.90 -15.05 7.76
C ASN A 170 -5.22 -15.67 6.39
N ASN A 171 -4.91 -16.96 6.21
CA ASN A 171 -5.26 -17.75 5.03
C ASN A 171 -4.55 -17.32 3.72
N PHE A 172 -3.31 -16.86 3.80
CA PHE A 172 -2.46 -16.68 2.63
C PHE A 172 -1.49 -17.86 2.47
N LYS A 173 -1.02 -18.06 1.25
CA LYS A 173 -0.02 -19.06 0.83
C LYS A 173 0.86 -18.47 -0.28
N ASN A 174 1.89 -19.23 -0.69
CA ASN A 174 2.84 -18.79 -1.74
C ASN A 174 3.46 -17.43 -1.43
N ILE A 175 3.82 -17.22 -0.17
CA ILE A 175 4.36 -15.95 0.31
C ILE A 175 5.78 -15.80 -0.20
N LYS A 176 6.08 -14.70 -0.86
CA LYS A 176 7.40 -14.41 -1.44
C LYS A 176 7.77 -12.95 -1.14
N PHE A 177 8.95 -12.76 -0.55
CA PHE A 177 9.54 -11.45 -0.34
C PHE A 177 10.62 -11.16 -1.39
N VAL A 178 10.65 -9.92 -1.85
CA VAL A 178 11.75 -9.32 -2.61
C VAL A 178 12.06 -7.96 -2.00
N THR A 179 13.25 -7.42 -2.22
CA THR A 179 13.55 -6.02 -1.91
C THR A 179 13.17 -5.18 -3.12
N ALA A 180 12.16 -4.33 -2.98
CA ALA A 180 11.64 -3.48 -4.04
C ALA A 180 12.52 -2.24 -4.25
N HIS A 181 13.03 -1.67 -3.15
CA HIS A 181 13.85 -0.47 -3.14
C HIS A 181 14.72 -0.41 -1.89
N THR A 182 15.70 0.47 -1.89
CA THR A 182 16.45 0.84 -0.68
C THR A 182 16.53 2.35 -0.63
N VAL A 183 15.89 2.95 0.37
CA VAL A 183 15.99 4.39 0.61
C VAL A 183 17.33 4.67 1.27
N ASN A 184 18.17 5.46 0.60
CA ASN A 184 19.47 5.85 1.13
C ASN A 184 19.35 7.21 1.83
N LYS A 185 19.54 7.25 3.12
CA LYS A 185 19.76 8.48 3.88
C LYS A 185 21.24 8.60 4.23
N GLU A 186 21.71 9.79 4.56
CA GLU A 186 23.13 10.10 4.73
C GLU A 186 23.92 9.11 5.60
N VAL A 187 23.27 8.53 6.63
CA VAL A 187 23.92 7.67 7.63
C VAL A 187 23.52 6.21 7.51
N LYS A 188 22.33 5.90 6.93
CA LYS A 188 21.74 4.55 6.96
C LYS A 188 20.89 4.27 5.73
N ASN A 189 20.87 3.00 5.36
CA ASN A 189 20.05 2.47 4.28
C ASN A 189 18.81 1.79 4.86
N TYR A 190 17.64 2.06 4.28
CA TYR A 190 16.37 1.50 4.69
C TYR A 190 15.79 0.67 3.55
N PRO A 191 15.91 -0.66 3.60
CA PRO A 191 15.30 -1.51 2.59
C PRO A 191 13.78 -1.45 2.70
N VAL A 192 13.14 -1.44 1.53
CA VAL A 192 11.69 -1.59 1.37
C VAL A 192 11.43 -2.94 0.71
N PHE A 193 10.75 -3.81 1.41
CA PHE A 193 10.34 -5.08 0.82
C PHE A 193 9.07 -4.92 -0.02
N LEU A 194 8.87 -5.87 -0.93
CA LEU A 194 7.57 -6.23 -1.47
C LEU A 194 7.29 -7.68 -1.08
N VAL A 195 6.19 -7.93 -0.39
CA VAL A 195 5.67 -9.27 -0.21
C VAL A 195 4.47 -9.51 -1.12
N THR A 196 4.50 -10.63 -1.84
CA THR A 196 3.34 -11.13 -2.58
C THR A 196 2.85 -12.42 -1.94
N ALA A 197 1.53 -12.60 -1.89
CA ALA A 197 0.93 -13.82 -1.38
C ALA A 197 -0.43 -14.09 -2.08
N THR A 198 -0.86 -15.35 -2.05
CA THR A 198 -2.13 -15.79 -2.66
C THR A 198 -3.11 -16.18 -1.56
N LYS A 199 -4.34 -15.70 -1.64
CA LYS A 199 -5.46 -16.13 -0.78
C LYS A 199 -5.78 -17.61 -1.02
N LYS A 200 -5.88 -18.42 0.04
CA LYS A 200 -6.31 -19.82 0.01
C LYS A 200 -7.78 -19.97 -0.43
#